data_61545ecf0385d405cb4f327983ae975d
#
_entry.id   61545ecf0385d405cb4f327983ae975d
#
_cell.length_a   1.000
_cell.length_b   1.000
_cell.length_c   1.000
_cell.angle_alpha   90.00
_cell.angle_beta   90.00
_cell.angle_gamma   90.00
#
_symmetry.space_group_name_H-M   'P 1'
#
loop_
_entity.id
_entity.type
_entity.pdbx_description
1 polymer ?
#
loop_
_entity_poly.entity_id
_entity_poly.type
_entity_poly.pdbx_seq_one_letter_code
_entity_poly.pdbx_strand_id
1 'polypeptide(L)'
;GQFLNGRQVHGYCPVQGCKSEKAYADECDLGHQFDPADLIKPTSSLTGCVPELRPVRNWYFDLPNFREQLGEIAENLEADPEVRPVVSQTAKEFLVPPVIYIKNELEADYRAIESKLPAHEFHAAEGNKQSFELEFANIESRDAARDELTAAGIRFRTGKALVPFRISGNVEWGVKVPEMEGVDDLTVWCWPESLWAPVSFSATALEARGEELSAVRDWWCSPDARVYQFIGQDNLYFYGVAQPALWMALESDNAEVAYPQPGDLQQTTLIANHHILFGKVKASSSGAVKPPSADQLLEHYTVDQLRAHWLGP
;
A
#
# COMPACT_ATOMS: atom_id res chain seq x y z
N GLY A 1 -11.67 -26.97 -3.59
CA GLY A 1 -11.39 -25.79 -4.42
C GLY A 1 -10.07 -25.19 -4.02
N GLN A 2 -9.48 -24.40 -4.89
CA GLN A 2 -8.22 -23.70 -4.64
C GLN A 2 -8.51 -22.21 -4.49
N PHE A 3 -7.87 -21.56 -3.52
CA PHE A 3 -7.89 -20.10 -3.44
C PHE A 3 -7.10 -19.49 -4.59
N LEU A 4 -7.64 -18.43 -5.16
CA LEU A 4 -7.02 -17.70 -6.27
C LEU A 4 -6.45 -16.36 -5.71
N ASN A 5 -5.27 -15.99 -6.16
CA ASN A 5 -4.78 -14.63 -5.93
C ASN A 5 -5.37 -13.66 -6.97
N GLY A 6 -5.28 -12.34 -6.70
CA GLY A 6 -5.88 -11.32 -7.56
C GLY A 6 -5.42 -11.36 -9.02
N ARG A 7 -4.18 -11.78 -9.31
CA ARG A 7 -3.65 -11.90 -10.68
C ARG A 7 -4.11 -13.15 -11.41
N GLN A 8 -4.67 -14.11 -10.70
CA GLN A 8 -5.28 -15.33 -11.27
C GLN A 8 -6.76 -15.14 -11.62
N VAL A 9 -7.33 -13.97 -11.31
CA VAL A 9 -8.70 -13.62 -11.68
C VAL A 9 -8.65 -12.42 -12.62
N HIS A 10 -9.33 -12.49 -13.74
CA HIS A 10 -9.44 -11.40 -14.70
C HIS A 10 -10.88 -11.21 -15.15
N GLY A 11 -11.17 -10.00 -15.63
CA GLY A 11 -12.50 -9.61 -16.09
C GLY A 11 -12.44 -8.22 -16.70
N TYR A 12 -13.52 -7.45 -16.56
CA TYR A 12 -13.61 -6.09 -17.05
C TYR A 12 -13.71 -5.08 -15.90
N CYS A 13 -13.16 -3.89 -16.13
CA CYS A 13 -13.20 -2.81 -15.16
C CYS A 13 -14.63 -2.34 -14.89
N PRO A 14 -15.05 -2.19 -13.62
CA PRO A 14 -16.39 -1.72 -13.25
C PRO A 14 -16.57 -0.21 -13.47
N VAL A 15 -15.48 0.54 -13.65
CA VAL A 15 -15.54 2.00 -13.85
C VAL A 15 -16.21 2.33 -15.17
N GLN A 16 -17.32 3.06 -15.10
CA GLN A 16 -18.11 3.45 -16.27
C GLN A 16 -17.27 4.25 -17.29
N GLY A 17 -17.30 3.83 -18.55
CA GLY A 17 -16.54 4.46 -19.63
C GLY A 17 -15.06 4.08 -19.67
N CYS A 18 -14.60 3.19 -18.82
CA CYS A 18 -13.26 2.64 -18.90
C CYS A 18 -13.08 1.85 -20.21
N LYS A 19 -11.97 2.13 -20.91
CA LYS A 19 -11.60 1.47 -22.17
C LYS A 19 -10.58 0.33 -21.97
N SER A 20 -10.37 -0.09 -20.71
CA SER A 20 -9.52 -1.22 -20.39
C SER A 20 -10.07 -2.50 -21.00
N GLU A 21 -9.24 -3.23 -21.71
CA GLU A 21 -9.58 -4.54 -22.28
C GLU A 21 -9.40 -5.66 -21.24
N LYS A 22 -8.68 -5.40 -20.14
CA LYS A 22 -8.37 -6.36 -19.10
C LYS A 22 -8.28 -5.71 -17.74
N ALA A 23 -9.02 -6.27 -16.80
CA ALA A 23 -8.89 -5.96 -15.38
C ALA A 23 -8.56 -7.22 -14.60
N TYR A 24 -7.78 -7.07 -13.53
CA TYR A 24 -7.56 -8.07 -12.51
C TYR A 24 -8.55 -7.89 -11.36
N ALA A 25 -8.45 -8.69 -10.32
CA ALA A 25 -9.41 -8.63 -9.21
C ALA A 25 -9.49 -7.27 -8.51
N ASP A 26 -8.43 -6.48 -8.53
CA ASP A 26 -8.26 -5.25 -7.74
C ASP A 26 -7.94 -4.00 -8.58
N GLU A 27 -7.49 -4.18 -9.82
CA GLU A 27 -7.13 -3.06 -10.70
C GLU A 27 -7.24 -3.40 -12.19
N CYS A 28 -7.45 -2.41 -13.03
CA CYS A 28 -7.36 -2.57 -14.47
C CYS A 28 -6.01 -2.07 -15.03
N ASP A 29 -5.70 -2.41 -16.28
CA ASP A 29 -4.49 -1.98 -16.98
C ASP A 29 -4.37 -0.45 -17.19
N LEU A 30 -5.46 0.31 -16.99
CA LEU A 30 -5.47 1.77 -16.98
C LEU A 30 -5.35 2.36 -15.56
N GLY A 31 -5.15 1.53 -14.53
CA GLY A 31 -4.87 1.96 -13.17
C GLY A 31 -6.09 2.30 -12.31
N HIS A 32 -7.32 1.97 -12.75
CA HIS A 32 -8.48 2.07 -11.86
C HIS A 32 -8.44 0.96 -10.82
N GLN A 33 -8.56 1.33 -9.55
CA GLN A 33 -8.67 0.39 -8.43
C GLN A 33 -10.14 0.23 -8.03
N PHE A 34 -10.53 -0.97 -7.62
CA PHE A 34 -11.89 -1.34 -7.24
C PHE A 34 -11.89 -2.57 -6.33
N ASP A 35 -13.02 -2.82 -5.69
CA ASP A 35 -13.19 -4.03 -4.88
C ASP A 35 -13.25 -5.26 -5.81
N PRO A 36 -12.59 -6.39 -5.46
CA PRO A 36 -12.68 -7.63 -6.23
C PRO A 36 -14.10 -8.11 -6.51
N ALA A 37 -15.06 -7.77 -5.64
CA ALA A 37 -16.48 -8.09 -5.84
C ALA A 37 -17.11 -7.32 -7.00
N ASP A 38 -16.57 -6.15 -7.36
CA ASP A 38 -17.09 -5.29 -8.42
C ASP A 38 -16.60 -5.69 -9.82
N LEU A 39 -15.60 -6.60 -9.91
CA LEU A 39 -15.03 -7.03 -11.19
C LEU A 39 -16.12 -7.63 -12.10
N ILE A 40 -16.27 -7.06 -13.29
CA ILE A 40 -17.30 -7.51 -14.24
C ILE A 40 -16.85 -8.78 -14.94
N LYS A 41 -17.70 -9.82 -14.93
CA LYS A 41 -17.46 -11.14 -15.55
C LYS A 41 -16.13 -11.76 -15.12
N PRO A 42 -15.91 -11.95 -13.81
CA PRO A 42 -14.67 -12.55 -13.31
C PRO A 42 -14.47 -13.97 -13.85
N THR A 43 -13.24 -14.27 -14.25
CA THR A 43 -12.86 -15.57 -14.79
C THR A 43 -11.49 -15.97 -14.23
N SER A 44 -11.35 -17.22 -13.79
CA SER A 44 -10.06 -17.79 -13.37
C SER A 44 -9.14 -17.99 -14.58
N SER A 45 -7.93 -17.45 -14.52
CA SER A 45 -6.90 -17.69 -15.53
C SER A 45 -6.36 -19.12 -15.52
N LEU A 46 -6.58 -19.87 -14.42
CA LEU A 46 -6.11 -21.26 -14.27
C LEU A 46 -7.09 -22.26 -14.85
N THR A 47 -8.40 -22.04 -14.70
CA THR A 47 -9.42 -23.04 -15.03
C THR A 47 -10.46 -22.56 -16.06
N GLY A 48 -10.52 -21.26 -16.34
CA GLY A 48 -11.57 -20.66 -17.17
C GLY A 48 -12.95 -20.58 -16.49
N CYS A 49 -13.09 -21.07 -15.26
CA CYS A 49 -14.34 -21.02 -14.52
C CYS A 49 -14.58 -19.66 -13.87
N VAL A 50 -15.83 -19.35 -13.58
CA VAL A 50 -16.20 -18.18 -12.75
C VAL A 50 -15.79 -18.47 -11.30
N PRO A 51 -14.95 -17.63 -10.67
CA PRO A 51 -14.57 -17.78 -9.28
C PRO A 51 -15.74 -17.46 -8.35
N GLU A 52 -15.77 -18.13 -7.20
CA GLU A 52 -16.75 -17.89 -6.14
C GLU A 52 -16.08 -17.01 -5.05
N LEU A 53 -16.76 -15.94 -4.64
CA LEU A 53 -16.34 -15.14 -3.49
C LEU A 53 -16.79 -15.81 -2.19
N ARG A 54 -15.87 -15.95 -1.25
CA ARG A 54 -16.14 -16.53 0.06
C ARG A 54 -15.56 -15.66 1.16
N PRO A 55 -16.26 -15.46 2.28
CA PRO A 55 -15.68 -14.81 3.44
C PRO A 55 -14.54 -15.68 3.98
N VAL A 56 -13.43 -15.04 4.28
CA VAL A 56 -12.26 -15.67 4.88
C VAL A 56 -11.84 -14.89 6.12
N ARG A 57 -11.26 -15.58 7.11
CA ARG A 57 -10.66 -14.96 8.27
C ARG A 57 -9.16 -14.86 8.05
N ASN A 58 -8.58 -13.74 8.44
CA ASN A 58 -7.15 -13.50 8.38
C ASN A 58 -6.68 -12.72 9.61
N TRP A 59 -5.41 -12.77 9.88
CA TRP A 59 -4.77 -11.91 10.87
C TRP A 59 -4.54 -10.53 10.25
N TYR A 60 -4.83 -9.52 11.06
CA TYR A 60 -4.56 -8.13 10.72
C TYR A 60 -3.76 -7.48 11.86
N PHE A 61 -2.79 -6.69 11.48
CA PHE A 61 -2.06 -5.80 12.38
C PHE A 61 -2.81 -4.48 12.47
N ASP A 62 -3.07 -4.02 13.70
CA ASP A 62 -3.82 -2.79 13.94
C ASP A 62 -2.93 -1.56 13.70
N LEU A 63 -2.67 -1.28 12.43
CA LEU A 63 -1.85 -0.17 11.98
C LEU A 63 -2.36 1.21 12.44
N PRO A 64 -3.69 1.47 12.54
CA PRO A 64 -4.22 2.72 13.06
C PRO A 64 -3.75 3.11 14.46
N ASN A 65 -3.40 2.16 15.32
CA ASN A 65 -2.89 2.42 16.66
C ASN A 65 -1.52 3.11 16.67
N PHE A 66 -0.81 3.11 15.55
CA PHE A 66 0.51 3.74 15.40
C PHE A 66 0.48 5.09 14.68
N ARG A 67 -0.72 5.69 14.52
CA ARG A 67 -0.91 6.92 13.76
C ARG A 67 -0.01 8.07 14.21
N GLU A 68 0.09 8.29 15.53
CA GLU A 68 0.85 9.39 16.11
C GLU A 68 2.35 9.22 15.82
N GLN A 69 2.91 8.06 16.14
CA GLN A 69 4.32 7.73 15.90
C GLN A 69 4.68 7.74 14.41
N LEU A 70 3.77 7.27 13.56
CA LEU A 70 3.95 7.37 12.11
C LEU A 70 3.93 8.82 11.64
N GLY A 71 3.21 9.72 12.32
CA GLY A 71 3.25 11.15 12.09
C GLY A 71 4.64 11.71 12.36
N GLU A 72 5.24 11.38 13.50
CA GLU A 72 6.62 11.78 13.86
C GLU A 72 7.64 11.25 12.83
N ILE A 73 7.49 9.98 12.41
CA ILE A 73 8.35 9.40 11.36
C ILE A 73 8.21 10.16 10.05
N ALA A 74 6.99 10.51 9.64
CA ALA A 74 6.75 11.27 8.41
C ALA A 74 7.34 12.69 8.48
N GLU A 75 7.37 13.32 9.66
CA GLU A 75 8.03 14.61 9.90
C GLU A 75 9.55 14.47 9.84
N ASN A 76 10.11 13.41 10.42
CA ASN A 76 11.54 13.13 10.33
C ASN A 76 11.97 12.88 8.87
N LEU A 77 11.19 12.15 8.09
CA LEU A 77 11.42 11.94 6.65
C LEU A 77 11.33 13.27 5.86
N GLU A 78 10.45 14.18 6.24
CA GLU A 78 10.35 15.50 5.61
C GLU A 78 11.55 16.41 5.94
N ALA A 79 12.09 16.28 7.14
CA ALA A 79 13.25 17.05 7.59
C ALA A 79 14.58 16.52 7.04
N ASP A 80 14.63 15.28 6.55
CA ASP A 80 15.85 14.66 6.01
C ASP A 80 16.11 15.17 4.58
N PRO A 81 17.24 15.88 4.35
CA PRO A 81 17.57 16.42 3.02
C PRO A 81 17.88 15.35 1.97
N GLU A 82 18.14 14.10 2.36
CA GLU A 82 18.35 12.98 1.44
C GLU A 82 17.03 12.36 0.98
N VAL A 83 15.90 12.66 1.63
CA VAL A 83 14.57 12.14 1.31
C VAL A 83 13.83 13.09 0.37
N ARG A 84 13.33 12.56 -0.73
CA ARG A 84 12.51 13.35 -1.66
C ARG A 84 11.14 13.69 -1.04
N PRO A 85 10.59 14.90 -1.27
CA PRO A 85 9.30 15.33 -0.69
C PRO A 85 8.13 14.37 -0.96
N VAL A 86 8.14 13.66 -2.08
CA VAL A 86 7.10 12.67 -2.42
C VAL A 86 6.99 11.56 -1.37
N VAL A 87 8.06 11.23 -0.67
CA VAL A 87 8.07 10.17 0.35
C VAL A 87 7.25 10.59 1.57
N SER A 88 7.62 11.71 2.19
CA SER A 88 6.92 12.25 3.37
C SER A 88 5.48 12.64 3.06
N GLN A 89 5.24 13.28 1.91
CA GLN A 89 3.89 13.64 1.46
C GLN A 89 3.01 12.41 1.29
N THR A 90 3.52 11.34 0.65
CA THR A 90 2.75 10.11 0.48
C THR A 90 2.47 9.43 1.81
N ALA A 91 3.43 9.39 2.75
CA ALA A 91 3.21 8.86 4.08
C ALA A 91 2.09 9.63 4.81
N LYS A 92 2.16 10.96 4.79
CA LYS A 92 1.16 11.85 5.41
C LYS A 92 -0.26 11.69 4.84
N GLU A 93 -0.39 11.37 3.54
CA GLU A 93 -1.71 11.10 2.93
C GLU A 93 -2.47 9.94 3.57
N PHE A 94 -1.77 8.96 4.16
CA PHE A 94 -2.40 7.85 4.88
C PHE A 94 -2.76 8.19 6.32
N LEU A 95 -2.13 9.24 6.88
CA LEU A 95 -2.30 9.62 8.28
C LEU A 95 -3.47 10.58 8.52
N VAL A 96 -4.06 11.12 7.46
CA VAL A 96 -5.26 11.96 7.57
C VAL A 96 -6.48 11.13 8.02
N PRO A 97 -7.49 11.79 8.63
CA PRO A 97 -8.75 11.13 8.93
C PRO A 97 -9.38 10.51 7.68
N PRO A 98 -10.24 9.48 7.85
CA PRO A 98 -10.97 8.90 6.72
C PRO A 98 -11.90 9.92 6.06
N VAL A 99 -11.72 10.16 4.74
CA VAL A 99 -12.52 11.15 4.01
C VAL A 99 -13.23 10.55 2.80
N ILE A 100 -14.36 11.14 2.45
CA ILE A 100 -15.07 10.92 1.19
C ILE A 100 -15.10 12.25 0.43
N TYR A 101 -14.75 12.22 -0.85
CA TYR A 101 -14.80 13.36 -1.76
C TYR A 101 -16.01 13.23 -2.69
N ILE A 102 -16.89 14.24 -2.69
CA ILE A 102 -18.05 14.29 -3.55
C ILE A 102 -17.97 15.57 -4.42
N LYS A 103 -18.30 15.47 -5.69
CA LYS A 103 -18.28 16.63 -6.58
C LYS A 103 -19.32 17.67 -6.16
N ASN A 104 -18.96 18.95 -6.27
CA ASN A 104 -19.83 20.07 -5.87
C ASN A 104 -21.21 20.04 -6.57
N GLU A 105 -21.29 19.54 -7.80
CA GLU A 105 -22.55 19.39 -8.54
C GLU A 105 -23.56 18.44 -7.88
N LEU A 106 -23.09 17.55 -6.98
CA LEU A 106 -23.91 16.56 -6.25
C LEU A 106 -24.23 16.99 -4.81
N GLU A 107 -23.92 18.24 -4.42
CA GLU A 107 -24.17 18.69 -3.04
C GLU A 107 -25.65 18.63 -2.65
N ALA A 108 -26.56 19.00 -3.57
CA ALA A 108 -28.00 18.93 -3.29
C ALA A 108 -28.47 17.50 -3.04
N ASP A 109 -27.97 16.54 -3.80
CA ASP A 109 -28.29 15.11 -3.63
C ASP A 109 -27.72 14.58 -2.30
N TYR A 110 -26.51 14.96 -1.95
CA TYR A 110 -25.91 14.65 -0.66
C TYR A 110 -26.73 15.24 0.51
N ARG A 111 -27.11 16.53 0.45
CA ARG A 111 -27.91 17.18 1.50
C ARG A 111 -29.25 16.48 1.73
N ALA A 112 -29.84 15.90 0.69
CA ALA A 112 -31.10 15.14 0.80
C ALA A 112 -30.99 13.87 1.64
N ILE A 113 -29.79 13.30 1.76
CA ILE A 113 -29.55 12.07 2.52
C ILE A 113 -28.59 12.24 3.71
N GLU A 114 -28.07 13.43 3.96
CA GLU A 114 -27.09 13.74 5.00
C GLU A 114 -27.48 13.17 6.36
N SER A 115 -28.77 13.27 6.72
CA SER A 115 -29.29 12.75 7.99
C SER A 115 -29.24 11.22 8.14
N LYS A 116 -28.99 10.49 7.05
CA LYS A 116 -28.85 9.02 7.07
C LYS A 116 -27.39 8.59 7.25
N LEU A 117 -26.44 9.51 6.99
CA LEU A 117 -25.03 9.23 7.11
C LEU A 117 -24.58 9.21 8.58
N PRO A 118 -23.57 8.42 8.94
CA PRO A 118 -22.89 8.54 10.22
C PRO A 118 -22.39 9.97 10.48
N ALA A 119 -22.14 10.29 11.74
CA ALA A 119 -21.59 11.58 12.13
C ALA A 119 -20.29 11.88 11.37
N HIS A 120 -20.19 13.05 10.77
CA HIS A 120 -19.07 13.51 9.97
C HIS A 120 -18.96 15.03 9.96
N GLU A 121 -17.79 15.53 9.59
CA GLU A 121 -17.57 16.95 9.37
C GLU A 121 -17.65 17.25 7.86
N PHE A 122 -18.38 18.30 7.50
CA PHE A 122 -18.49 18.76 6.12
C PHE A 122 -17.49 19.89 5.87
N HIS A 123 -16.61 19.71 4.90
CA HIS A 123 -15.67 20.73 4.45
C HIS A 123 -16.00 21.14 3.01
N ALA A 124 -16.42 22.38 2.84
CA ALA A 124 -16.71 22.93 1.51
C ALA A 124 -15.47 22.95 0.64
N ALA A 125 -15.67 22.85 -0.67
CA ALA A 125 -14.58 22.96 -1.62
C ALA A 125 -13.94 24.35 -1.57
N GLU A 126 -12.62 24.40 -1.37
CA GLU A 126 -11.86 25.65 -1.32
C GLU A 126 -11.14 25.93 -2.65
N GLY A 127 -11.09 27.18 -3.03
CA GLY A 127 -10.38 27.64 -4.22
C GLY A 127 -10.89 26.99 -5.50
N ASN A 128 -10.01 26.29 -6.22
CA ASN A 128 -10.33 25.60 -7.49
C ASN A 128 -10.74 24.14 -7.31
N LYS A 129 -10.93 23.66 -6.07
CA LYS A 129 -11.38 22.29 -5.82
C LYS A 129 -12.79 22.06 -6.38
N GLN A 130 -12.97 20.94 -7.05
CA GLN A 130 -14.24 20.54 -7.68
C GLN A 130 -15.07 19.61 -6.79
N SER A 131 -14.60 19.31 -5.59
CA SER A 131 -15.25 18.39 -4.65
C SER A 131 -15.19 18.95 -3.25
N PHE A 132 -16.28 18.82 -2.51
CA PHE A 132 -16.30 18.95 -1.07
C PHE A 132 -15.89 17.63 -0.39
N GLU A 133 -15.57 17.69 0.89
CA GLU A 133 -15.04 16.58 1.67
C GLU A 133 -15.97 16.26 2.84
N LEU A 134 -16.15 14.98 3.11
CA LEU A 134 -16.81 14.47 4.31
C LEU A 134 -15.76 13.74 5.12
N GLU A 135 -15.43 14.25 6.30
CA GLU A 135 -14.44 13.68 7.20
C GLU A 135 -15.12 12.86 8.30
N PHE A 136 -14.63 11.66 8.56
CA PHE A 136 -15.18 10.71 9.51
C PHE A 136 -14.16 10.41 10.62
N ALA A 137 -14.67 10.13 11.81
CA ALA A 137 -13.84 9.79 12.97
C ALA A 137 -13.08 8.45 12.80
N ASN A 138 -13.64 7.51 12.04
CA ASN A 138 -13.07 6.18 11.81
C ASN A 138 -13.50 5.59 10.46
N ILE A 139 -12.86 4.49 10.10
CA ILE A 139 -13.08 3.77 8.83
C ILE A 139 -14.50 3.18 8.77
N GLU A 140 -15.02 2.65 9.86
CA GLU A 140 -16.33 2.03 9.94
C GLU A 140 -17.44 3.04 9.60
N SER A 141 -17.33 4.25 10.14
CA SER A 141 -18.27 5.35 9.83
C SER A 141 -18.16 5.77 8.36
N ARG A 142 -16.93 5.88 7.82
CA ARG A 142 -16.72 6.18 6.40
C ARG A 142 -17.34 5.11 5.51
N ASP A 143 -17.13 3.83 5.82
CA ASP A 143 -17.62 2.72 4.99
C ASP A 143 -19.15 2.59 5.07
N ALA A 144 -19.75 2.80 6.23
CA ALA A 144 -21.21 2.90 6.35
C ALA A 144 -21.77 4.07 5.52
N ALA A 145 -21.08 5.22 5.49
CA ALA A 145 -21.47 6.34 4.63
C ALA A 145 -21.36 6.00 3.12
N ARG A 146 -20.34 5.23 2.71
CA ARG A 146 -20.21 4.75 1.32
C ARG A 146 -21.41 3.91 0.89
N ASP A 147 -21.90 3.03 1.78
CA ASP A 147 -23.05 2.18 1.48
C ASP A 147 -24.31 3.03 1.26
N GLU A 148 -24.56 4.01 2.11
CA GLU A 148 -25.70 4.93 1.97
C GLU A 148 -25.59 5.81 0.71
N LEU A 149 -24.41 6.35 0.42
CA LEU A 149 -24.15 7.13 -0.80
C LEU A 149 -24.33 6.28 -2.07
N THR A 150 -23.87 5.03 -2.04
CA THR A 150 -24.04 4.08 -3.14
C THR A 150 -25.52 3.76 -3.35
N ALA A 151 -26.26 3.49 -2.27
CA ALA A 151 -27.70 3.23 -2.34
C ALA A 151 -28.49 4.42 -2.91
N ALA A 152 -28.02 5.64 -2.64
CA ALA A 152 -28.59 6.88 -3.20
C ALA A 152 -28.13 7.21 -4.64
N GLY A 153 -27.21 6.43 -5.21
CA GLY A 153 -26.67 6.69 -6.55
C GLY A 153 -25.70 7.87 -6.62
N ILE A 154 -25.19 8.36 -5.50
CA ILE A 154 -24.27 9.49 -5.42
C ILE A 154 -22.84 9.00 -5.69
N ARG A 155 -22.17 9.61 -6.67
CA ARG A 155 -20.78 9.27 -7.00
C ARG A 155 -19.80 9.95 -6.05
N PHE A 156 -18.82 9.20 -5.57
CA PHE A 156 -17.79 9.69 -4.65
C PHE A 156 -16.43 9.05 -4.94
N ARG A 157 -15.40 9.56 -4.28
CA ARG A 157 -14.08 8.95 -4.13
C ARG A 157 -13.74 8.89 -2.64
N THR A 158 -13.01 7.88 -2.21
CA THR A 158 -12.45 7.81 -0.86
C THR A 158 -11.01 8.33 -0.86
N GLY A 159 -10.63 9.02 0.19
CA GLY A 159 -9.24 9.34 0.49
C GLY A 159 -8.48 8.10 0.98
N LYS A 160 -7.15 8.21 0.97
CA LYS A 160 -6.30 7.25 1.66
C LYS A 160 -6.53 7.37 3.16
N ALA A 161 -6.40 6.27 3.88
CA ALA A 161 -6.49 6.23 5.33
C ALA A 161 -5.70 5.04 5.87
N LEU A 162 -5.29 5.12 7.14
CA LEU A 162 -4.76 3.94 7.82
C LEU A 162 -5.87 2.93 8.02
N VAL A 163 -5.64 1.73 7.55
CA VAL A 163 -6.50 0.57 7.75
C VAL A 163 -5.68 -0.55 8.39
N PRO A 164 -6.31 -1.50 9.08
CA PRO A 164 -5.61 -2.67 9.58
C PRO A 164 -4.82 -3.36 8.46
N PHE A 165 -3.54 -3.64 8.71
CA PHE A 165 -2.64 -4.22 7.74
C PHE A 165 -2.73 -5.74 7.76
N ARG A 166 -3.06 -6.35 6.63
CA ARG A 166 -3.21 -7.80 6.53
C ARG A 166 -1.87 -8.51 6.71
N ILE A 167 -1.83 -9.49 7.63
CA ILE A 167 -0.62 -10.26 7.95
C ILE A 167 -0.64 -11.64 7.29
N SER A 168 -1.80 -12.27 7.18
CA SER A 168 -1.91 -13.65 6.72
C SER A 168 -2.65 -13.81 5.41
N GLY A 169 -2.50 -14.98 4.81
CA GLY A 169 -3.20 -15.38 3.59
C GLY A 169 -3.51 -16.87 3.60
N ASN A 170 -4.42 -17.27 2.72
CA ASN A 170 -4.85 -18.65 2.54
C ASN A 170 -4.07 -19.30 1.37
N VAL A 171 -2.75 -19.37 1.48
CA VAL A 171 -1.86 -20.01 0.49
C VAL A 171 -1.29 -21.29 1.11
N GLU A 172 -1.17 -22.33 0.34
CA GLU A 172 -0.68 -23.63 0.84
C GLU A 172 0.82 -23.60 1.19
N TRP A 173 1.59 -22.75 0.49
CA TRP A 173 3.03 -22.63 0.67
C TRP A 173 3.41 -21.29 1.30
N GLY A 174 4.27 -21.32 2.30
CA GLY A 174 4.78 -20.13 2.99
C GLY A 174 5.07 -20.39 4.46
N VAL A 175 5.50 -19.36 5.17
CA VAL A 175 5.70 -19.40 6.61
C VAL A 175 4.34 -19.50 7.29
N LYS A 176 4.13 -20.51 8.13
CA LYS A 176 2.88 -20.67 8.87
C LYS A 176 2.75 -19.57 9.93
N VAL A 177 1.55 -18.97 10.02
CA VAL A 177 1.23 -18.12 11.18
C VAL A 177 0.88 -18.99 12.39
N PRO A 178 1.03 -18.47 13.63
CA PRO A 178 0.59 -19.18 14.82
C PRO A 178 -0.90 -19.55 14.72
N GLU A 179 -1.23 -20.78 15.12
CA GLU A 179 -2.61 -21.23 15.16
C GLU A 179 -3.38 -20.51 16.29
N MET A 180 -4.59 -20.10 16.00
CA MET A 180 -5.55 -19.57 16.96
C MET A 180 -6.91 -20.18 16.73
N GLU A 181 -7.72 -20.28 17.77
CA GLU A 181 -9.07 -20.84 17.72
C GLU A 181 -9.90 -20.22 16.59
N GLY A 182 -10.31 -21.05 15.64
CA GLY A 182 -11.11 -20.66 14.48
C GLY A 182 -10.37 -19.94 13.35
N VAL A 183 -9.02 -19.94 13.38
CA VAL A 183 -8.16 -19.37 12.33
C VAL A 183 -6.97 -20.30 12.10
N ASP A 184 -7.20 -21.40 11.38
CA ASP A 184 -6.20 -22.45 11.15
C ASP A 184 -5.67 -22.37 9.71
N ASP A 185 -4.53 -23.03 9.47
CA ASP A 185 -3.92 -23.21 8.15
C ASP A 185 -3.57 -21.94 7.37
N LEU A 186 -3.33 -20.83 8.07
CA LEU A 186 -2.88 -19.60 7.41
C LEU A 186 -1.36 -19.54 7.28
N THR A 187 -0.92 -18.84 6.26
CA THR A 187 0.50 -18.50 6.03
C THR A 187 0.68 -16.99 6.11
N VAL A 188 1.90 -16.56 6.43
CA VAL A 188 2.27 -15.14 6.34
C VAL A 188 2.07 -14.68 4.90
N TRP A 189 1.42 -13.53 4.73
CA TRP A 189 1.23 -12.93 3.41
C TRP A 189 2.55 -12.32 2.90
N CYS A 190 2.71 -12.27 1.59
CA CYS A 190 3.97 -11.83 0.96
C CYS A 190 4.43 -10.41 1.38
N TRP A 191 3.52 -9.49 1.67
CA TRP A 191 3.91 -8.13 2.04
C TRP A 191 4.54 -8.04 3.44
N PRO A 192 3.96 -8.58 4.53
CA PRO A 192 4.67 -8.64 5.81
C PRO A 192 6.03 -9.33 5.69
N GLU A 193 6.09 -10.46 4.98
CA GLU A 193 7.34 -11.19 4.74
C GLU A 193 8.38 -10.32 4.02
N SER A 194 7.98 -9.61 2.96
CA SER A 194 8.84 -8.68 2.20
C SER A 194 9.44 -7.57 3.06
N LEU A 195 8.70 -7.05 4.03
CA LEU A 195 9.14 -5.95 4.88
C LEU A 195 10.26 -6.37 5.85
N TRP A 196 10.34 -7.66 6.16
CA TRP A 196 11.41 -8.27 6.98
C TRP A 196 12.57 -8.82 6.15
N ALA A 197 12.39 -9.01 4.85
CA ALA A 197 13.37 -9.64 3.98
C ALA A 197 14.77 -8.99 4.04
N PRO A 198 14.94 -7.65 4.07
CA PRO A 198 16.27 -7.03 4.15
C PRO A 198 17.03 -7.41 5.42
N VAL A 199 16.33 -7.47 6.57
CA VAL A 199 16.92 -7.91 7.85
C VAL A 199 17.31 -9.39 7.78
N SER A 200 16.42 -10.23 7.25
CA SER A 200 16.65 -11.67 7.08
C SER A 200 17.83 -11.97 6.15
N PHE A 201 17.97 -11.20 5.07
CA PHE A 201 19.12 -11.34 4.15
C PHE A 201 20.44 -10.99 4.82
N SER A 202 20.46 -9.94 5.65
CA SER A 202 21.63 -9.59 6.45
C SER A 202 22.00 -10.71 7.43
N ALA A 203 21.02 -11.25 8.14
CA ALA A 203 21.20 -12.38 9.05
C ALA A 203 21.78 -13.61 8.33
N THR A 204 21.18 -14.00 7.20
CA THR A 204 21.65 -15.13 6.39
C THR A 204 23.07 -14.92 5.86
N ALA A 205 23.41 -13.69 5.46
CA ALA A 205 24.75 -13.37 4.98
C ALA A 205 25.80 -13.46 6.09
N LEU A 206 25.48 -13.05 7.32
CA LEU A 206 26.36 -13.18 8.49
C LEU A 206 26.56 -14.64 8.88
N GLU A 207 25.48 -15.41 8.94
CA GLU A 207 25.52 -16.84 9.21
C GLU A 207 26.40 -17.60 8.19
N ALA A 208 26.28 -17.27 6.89
CA ALA A 208 27.12 -17.85 5.83
C ALA A 208 28.61 -17.51 5.98
N ARG A 209 28.96 -16.46 6.73
CA ARG A 209 30.34 -16.11 7.10
C ARG A 209 30.81 -16.75 8.40
N GLY A 210 29.95 -17.51 9.07
CA GLY A 210 30.24 -18.12 10.38
C GLY A 210 30.13 -17.14 11.55
N GLU A 211 29.44 -16.02 11.37
CA GLU A 211 29.17 -15.05 12.42
C GLU A 211 27.91 -15.46 13.22
N GLU A 212 27.82 -15.02 14.46
CA GLU A 212 26.64 -15.25 15.29
C GLU A 212 25.44 -14.46 14.77
N LEU A 213 24.25 -15.02 14.83
CA LEU A 213 23.02 -14.36 14.35
C LEU A 213 22.74 -13.02 15.05
N SER A 214 23.16 -12.88 16.31
CA SER A 214 23.06 -11.64 17.08
C SER A 214 23.80 -10.47 16.43
N ALA A 215 24.82 -10.72 15.62
CA ALA A 215 25.58 -9.68 14.90
C ALA A 215 24.71 -8.87 13.91
N VAL A 216 23.53 -9.37 13.52
CA VAL A 216 22.60 -8.60 12.69
C VAL A 216 22.19 -7.29 13.37
N ARG A 217 22.11 -7.26 14.70
CA ARG A 217 21.76 -6.05 15.45
C ARG A 217 22.81 -4.95 15.34
N ASP A 218 24.09 -5.28 15.13
CA ASP A 218 25.16 -4.30 14.92
C ASP A 218 24.94 -3.50 13.63
N TRP A 219 24.27 -4.11 12.64
CA TRP A 219 23.98 -3.50 11.35
C TRP A 219 22.64 -2.73 11.31
N TRP A 220 21.64 -3.23 12.05
CA TRP A 220 20.29 -2.70 11.96
C TRP A 220 19.84 -1.90 13.18
N CYS A 221 20.48 -2.11 14.34
CA CYS A 221 20.07 -1.54 15.61
C CYS A 221 21.12 -0.60 16.22
N SER A 222 22.31 -0.45 15.60
CA SER A 222 23.31 0.49 16.06
C SER A 222 22.83 1.93 15.81
N PRO A 223 23.00 2.88 16.77
CA PRO A 223 22.60 4.28 16.60
C PRO A 223 23.27 5.01 15.42
N ASP A 224 24.41 4.51 14.95
CA ASP A 224 25.14 5.03 13.79
C ASP A 224 24.86 4.24 12.50
N ALA A 225 24.01 3.21 12.55
CA ALA A 225 23.58 2.49 11.37
C ALA A 225 22.87 3.42 10.38
N ARG A 226 23.15 3.25 9.11
CA ARG A 226 22.51 3.96 8.01
C ARG A 226 21.95 2.94 7.03
N VAL A 227 20.63 2.86 6.96
CA VAL A 227 19.93 1.94 6.05
C VAL A 227 19.21 2.75 4.98
N TYR A 228 19.56 2.51 3.73
CA TYR A 228 18.93 3.14 2.58
C TYR A 228 18.10 2.10 1.83
N GLN A 229 16.82 2.40 1.62
CA GLN A 229 15.93 1.55 0.84
C GLN A 229 15.51 2.27 -0.46
N PHE A 230 15.92 1.70 -1.58
CA PHE A 230 15.55 2.20 -2.91
C PHE A 230 14.29 1.49 -3.38
N ILE A 231 13.21 2.24 -3.56
CA ILE A 231 11.88 1.69 -3.86
C ILE A 231 11.19 2.49 -4.98
N GLY A 232 10.20 1.88 -5.62
CA GLY A 232 9.23 2.59 -6.46
C GLY A 232 8.19 3.31 -5.59
N GLN A 233 7.63 4.41 -6.08
CA GLN A 233 6.62 5.20 -5.36
C GLN A 233 5.37 4.39 -4.97
N ASP A 234 5.05 3.33 -5.70
CA ASP A 234 3.95 2.40 -5.42
C ASP A 234 4.18 1.56 -4.16
N ASN A 235 5.41 1.50 -3.66
CA ASN A 235 5.78 0.78 -2.44
C ASN A 235 5.88 1.70 -1.20
N LEU A 236 5.66 3.00 -1.34
CA LEU A 236 5.80 3.95 -0.23
C LEU A 236 4.89 3.64 0.97
N TYR A 237 3.68 3.14 0.73
CA TYR A 237 2.80 2.69 1.81
C TYR A 237 3.45 1.57 2.64
N PHE A 238 4.06 0.61 1.98
CA PHE A 238 4.63 -0.57 2.64
C PHE A 238 5.89 -0.20 3.45
N TYR A 239 6.81 0.55 2.86
CA TYR A 239 8.09 0.87 3.48
C TYR A 239 8.08 2.17 4.30
N GLY A 240 7.19 3.10 4.02
CA GLY A 240 7.08 4.37 4.73
C GLY A 240 6.01 4.40 5.83
N VAL A 241 5.10 3.41 5.85
CA VAL A 241 4.00 3.36 6.82
C VAL A 241 3.94 2.00 7.52
N ALA A 242 3.76 0.90 6.77
CA ALA A 242 3.56 -0.41 7.37
C ALA A 242 4.83 -0.96 8.03
N GLN A 243 5.99 -0.86 7.39
CA GLN A 243 7.26 -1.36 7.91
C GLN A 243 7.65 -0.70 9.25
N PRO A 244 7.69 0.64 9.38
CA PRO A 244 8.04 1.25 10.65
C PRO A 244 7.06 0.88 11.77
N ALA A 245 5.77 0.77 11.49
CA ALA A 245 4.79 0.36 12.51
C ALA A 245 5.01 -1.09 12.97
N LEU A 246 5.32 -2.01 12.04
CA LEU A 246 5.65 -3.40 12.39
C LEU A 246 6.94 -3.48 13.21
N TRP A 247 7.93 -2.64 12.91
CA TRP A 247 9.18 -2.60 13.67
C TRP A 247 8.96 -2.03 15.07
N MET A 248 8.20 -0.95 15.20
CA MET A 248 7.80 -0.42 16.51
C MET A 248 7.09 -1.49 17.36
N ALA A 249 6.15 -2.22 16.76
CA ALA A 249 5.43 -3.29 17.46
C ALA A 249 6.31 -4.48 17.87
N LEU A 250 7.43 -4.72 17.18
CA LEU A 250 8.40 -5.73 17.58
C LEU A 250 9.24 -5.27 18.78
N GLU A 251 9.64 -4.00 18.79
CA GLU A 251 10.59 -3.47 19.79
C GLU A 251 9.89 -3.08 21.10
N SER A 252 8.58 -2.80 21.09
CA SER A 252 7.82 -2.43 22.28
C SER A 252 6.37 -2.92 22.25
N ASP A 253 5.89 -3.44 23.38
CA ASP A 253 4.46 -3.74 23.59
C ASP A 253 3.62 -2.45 23.82
N ASN A 254 4.27 -1.30 23.97
CA ASN A 254 3.62 -0.01 24.19
C ASN A 254 3.87 0.94 23.02
N ALA A 255 2.83 1.22 22.25
CA ALA A 255 2.87 2.15 21.11
C ALA A 255 3.17 3.61 21.49
N GLU A 256 3.06 3.98 22.77
CA GLU A 256 3.37 5.34 23.25
C GLU A 256 4.88 5.56 23.50
N VAL A 257 5.69 4.49 23.41
CA VAL A 257 7.14 4.62 23.58
C VAL A 257 7.74 5.23 22.32
N ALA A 258 8.55 6.27 22.51
CA ALA A 258 9.27 6.91 21.40
C ALA A 258 10.16 5.88 20.66
N TYR A 259 10.18 5.95 19.35
CA TYR A 259 10.93 5.04 18.48
C TYR A 259 11.83 5.82 17.50
N PRO A 260 13.04 5.34 17.20
CA PRO A 260 13.69 4.18 17.83
C PRO A 260 14.36 4.53 19.16
N GLN A 261 14.39 3.58 20.09
CA GLN A 261 15.25 3.62 21.26
C GLN A 261 16.65 3.08 20.92
N PRO A 262 17.67 3.34 21.77
CA PRO A 262 18.98 2.72 21.59
C PRO A 262 18.88 1.19 21.61
N GLY A 263 19.31 0.58 20.53
CA GLY A 263 19.24 -0.87 20.34
C GLY A 263 18.02 -1.38 19.53
N ASP A 264 17.07 -0.51 19.21
CA ASP A 264 15.96 -0.85 18.31
C ASP A 264 16.42 -0.86 16.85
N LEU A 265 15.58 -1.46 15.99
CA LEU A 265 15.71 -1.31 14.53
C LEU A 265 15.64 0.16 14.15
N GLN A 266 16.67 0.67 13.50
CA GLN A 266 16.76 2.08 13.15
C GLN A 266 15.84 2.43 11.98
N GLN A 267 15.35 3.68 11.95
CA GLN A 267 14.61 4.20 10.82
C GLN A 267 15.44 4.16 9.54
N THR A 268 14.78 3.90 8.42
CA THR A 268 15.44 3.82 7.12
C THR A 268 15.23 5.11 6.32
N THR A 269 16.28 5.54 5.61
CA THR A 269 16.16 6.58 4.61
C THR A 269 15.56 6.00 3.34
N LEU A 270 14.40 6.50 2.95
CA LEU A 270 13.67 6.00 1.77
C LEU A 270 14.01 6.82 0.54
N ILE A 271 14.57 6.17 -0.46
CA ILE A 271 14.85 6.77 -1.77
C ILE A 271 13.81 6.25 -2.76
N ALA A 272 12.78 7.06 -3.01
CA ALA A 272 11.71 6.66 -3.91
C ALA A 272 11.83 7.34 -5.27
N ASN A 273 11.62 6.55 -6.33
CA ASN A 273 11.54 7.04 -7.70
C ASN A 273 10.10 7.01 -8.19
N HIS A 274 9.73 8.04 -8.96
CA HIS A 274 8.49 8.02 -9.72
C HIS A 274 8.50 6.90 -10.76
N HIS A 275 7.33 6.53 -11.25
CA HIS A 275 7.24 5.57 -12.34
C HIS A 275 7.99 6.06 -13.57
N ILE A 276 8.75 5.16 -14.18
CA ILE A 276 9.37 5.43 -15.48
C ILE A 276 8.26 5.53 -16.51
N LEU A 277 8.27 6.63 -17.26
CA LEU A 277 7.32 6.88 -18.33
C LEU A 277 7.96 6.54 -19.68
N PHE A 278 7.24 5.82 -20.50
CA PHE A 278 7.57 5.66 -21.92
C PHE A 278 6.63 6.60 -22.72
N GLY A 279 7.16 7.74 -23.13
CA GLY A 279 6.35 8.85 -23.62
C GLY A 279 5.50 9.44 -22.49
N LYS A 280 4.16 9.28 -22.55
CA LYS A 280 3.22 9.76 -21.53
C LYS A 280 2.56 8.64 -20.73
N VAL A 281 3.00 7.40 -20.92
CA VAL A 281 2.38 6.21 -20.34
C VAL A 281 3.37 5.54 -19.39
N LYS A 282 2.88 5.04 -18.25
CA LYS A 282 3.68 4.24 -17.31
C LYS A 282 4.28 3.03 -18.06
N ALA A 283 5.59 2.87 -17.95
CA ALA A 283 6.26 1.68 -18.44
C ALA A 283 5.78 0.44 -17.66
N SER A 284 5.19 -0.52 -18.36
CA SER A 284 4.67 -1.73 -17.75
C SER A 284 4.90 -2.94 -18.66
N SER A 285 5.36 -4.04 -18.07
CA SER A 285 5.52 -5.31 -18.79
C SER A 285 4.17 -5.93 -19.22
N SER A 286 3.08 -5.55 -18.55
CA SER A 286 1.71 -6.00 -18.87
C SER A 286 0.93 -5.01 -19.74
N GLY A 287 1.47 -3.81 -19.99
CA GLY A 287 0.84 -2.78 -20.82
C GLY A 287 0.84 -3.11 -22.31
N ALA A 288 -0.05 -2.45 -23.07
CA ALA A 288 -0.11 -2.60 -24.53
C ALA A 288 1.16 -2.09 -25.21
N VAL A 289 1.78 -1.03 -24.65
CA VAL A 289 3.08 -0.52 -25.10
C VAL A 289 4.14 -0.99 -24.12
N LYS A 290 5.00 -1.87 -24.59
CA LYS A 290 6.12 -2.38 -23.79
C LYS A 290 7.33 -1.45 -23.93
N PRO A 291 7.97 -1.07 -22.80
CA PRO A 291 9.25 -0.38 -22.86
C PRO A 291 10.33 -1.29 -23.47
N PRO A 292 11.40 -0.74 -24.05
CA PRO A 292 12.52 -1.53 -24.49
C PRO A 292 13.14 -2.29 -23.30
N SER A 293 13.59 -3.51 -23.55
CA SER A 293 14.32 -4.30 -22.55
C SER A 293 15.70 -3.69 -22.28
N ALA A 294 16.32 -4.10 -21.16
CA ALA A 294 17.69 -3.68 -20.85
C ALA A 294 18.67 -4.04 -21.97
N ASP A 295 18.56 -5.23 -22.57
CA ASP A 295 19.40 -5.67 -23.67
C ASP A 295 19.23 -4.76 -24.90
N GLN A 296 18.02 -4.42 -25.28
CA GLN A 296 17.73 -3.49 -26.37
C GLN A 296 18.31 -2.08 -26.11
N LEU A 297 18.25 -1.61 -24.85
CA LEU A 297 18.85 -0.32 -24.50
C LEU A 297 20.38 -0.38 -24.58
N LEU A 298 21.00 -1.49 -24.18
CA LEU A 298 22.45 -1.70 -24.23
C LEU A 298 23.02 -1.80 -25.66
N GLU A 299 22.19 -2.05 -26.67
CA GLU A 299 22.60 -1.94 -28.08
C GLU A 299 22.91 -0.47 -28.49
N HIS A 300 22.36 0.51 -27.81
CA HIS A 300 22.44 1.92 -28.15
C HIS A 300 23.13 2.80 -27.10
N TYR A 301 23.17 2.35 -25.84
CA TYR A 301 23.69 3.11 -24.71
C TYR A 301 24.66 2.27 -23.89
N THR A 302 25.63 2.92 -23.28
CA THR A 302 26.53 2.28 -22.31
C THR A 302 25.79 2.10 -20.98
N VAL A 303 26.24 1.16 -20.14
CA VAL A 303 25.73 0.95 -18.78
C VAL A 303 25.75 2.25 -17.96
N ASP A 304 26.85 3.02 -18.06
CA ASP A 304 26.99 4.26 -17.29
C ASP A 304 26.05 5.37 -17.78
N GLN A 305 25.77 5.44 -19.09
CA GLN A 305 24.74 6.37 -19.61
C GLN A 305 23.36 6.02 -19.08
N LEU A 306 22.99 4.74 -19.06
CA LEU A 306 21.70 4.30 -18.53
C LEU A 306 21.61 4.56 -17.01
N ARG A 307 22.66 4.25 -16.26
CA ARG A 307 22.72 4.52 -14.82
C ARG A 307 22.63 6.02 -14.53
N ALA A 308 23.36 6.85 -15.25
CA ALA A 308 23.29 8.30 -15.10
C ALA A 308 21.89 8.85 -15.38
N HIS A 309 21.19 8.31 -16.39
CA HIS A 309 19.83 8.71 -16.71
C HIS A 309 18.82 8.31 -15.60
N TRP A 310 18.97 7.13 -15.02
CA TRP A 310 18.03 6.66 -14.00
C TRP A 310 18.30 7.19 -12.57
N LEU A 311 19.55 7.54 -12.28
CA LEU A 311 19.97 8.10 -10.99
C LEU A 311 20.01 9.63 -11.01
N GLY A 312 19.88 10.23 -12.18
CA GLY A 312 19.80 11.69 -12.32
C GLY A 312 18.49 12.28 -11.79
N PRO A 313 18.46 13.60 -11.59
CA PRO A 313 17.30 14.30 -11.05
C PRO A 313 16.07 14.22 -11.97
#